data_1999fa9ed521d3dfc3894a20b159cd13
#
_entry.id   1999fa9ed521d3dfc3894a20b159cd13
#
_cell.length_a   1.000
_cell.length_b   1.000
_cell.length_c   1.000
_cell.angle_alpha   90.00
_cell.angle_beta   90.00
_cell.angle_gamma   90.00
#
_symmetry.space_group_name_H-M   'P 1'
#
loop_
_entity.id
_entity.type
_entity.pdbx_description
1 polymer ?
#
loop_
_entity_poly.entity_id
_entity_poly.type
_entity_poly.pdbx_seq_one_letter_code
_entity_poly.pdbx_strand_id
1 'polypeptide(L)'
;MIRTIAAAAVAFAALSGSASAQTTMSSHLSPTFTSCLQRAGGNTVQRSICSEREVGTQDDRLNKAYQQVMHQLANDPAAHTALRDEERRWIQERDYACKINGNTVDGACIVMKTAVRADELESRVHF
;
A
#
# COMPACT_ATOMS: atom_id res chain seq x y z
N MET A 1 65.65 -15.55 -27.73
CA MET A 1 64.93 -15.41 -26.42
C MET A 1 63.68 -14.57 -26.65
N ILE A 2 62.56 -15.26 -26.83
CA ILE A 2 61.25 -14.63 -27.11
C ILE A 2 60.43 -14.74 -25.83
N ARG A 3 60.13 -13.59 -25.22
CA ARG A 3 59.23 -13.52 -24.06
C ARG A 3 57.81 -13.28 -24.55
N THR A 4 56.95 -14.28 -24.39
CA THR A 4 55.53 -14.19 -24.64
C THR A 4 54.84 -13.55 -23.42
N ILE A 5 54.18 -12.40 -23.63
CA ILE A 5 53.35 -11.73 -22.64
C ILE A 5 51.92 -12.25 -22.82
N ALA A 6 51.41 -12.97 -21.81
CA ALA A 6 50.02 -13.40 -21.74
C ALA A 6 49.15 -12.24 -21.22
N ALA A 7 48.23 -11.76 -22.05
CA ALA A 7 47.22 -10.79 -21.66
C ALA A 7 46.04 -11.54 -21.02
N ALA A 8 45.81 -11.29 -19.74
CA ALA A 8 44.63 -11.77 -19.03
C ALA A 8 43.46 -10.81 -19.27
N ALA A 9 42.44 -11.27 -20.00
CA ALA A 9 41.20 -10.55 -20.18
C ALA A 9 40.32 -10.74 -18.92
N VAL A 10 40.09 -9.69 -18.19
CA VAL A 10 39.12 -9.68 -17.06
C VAL A 10 37.75 -9.39 -17.64
N ALA A 11 36.89 -10.39 -17.65
CA ALA A 11 35.49 -10.23 -18.02
C ALA A 11 34.70 -9.65 -16.82
N PHE A 12 34.26 -8.40 -16.93
CA PHE A 12 33.30 -7.81 -16.02
C PHE A 12 31.91 -8.36 -16.37
N ALA A 13 31.40 -9.26 -15.54
CA ALA A 13 30.00 -9.65 -15.57
C ALA A 13 29.16 -8.52 -14.94
N ALA A 14 28.46 -7.75 -15.76
CA ALA A 14 27.45 -6.80 -15.30
C ALA A 14 26.24 -7.58 -14.76
N LEU A 15 26.09 -7.66 -13.45
CA LEU A 15 24.88 -8.12 -12.78
C LEU A 15 23.81 -7.05 -12.95
N SER A 16 22.99 -7.19 -13.99
CA SER A 16 21.75 -6.42 -14.14
C SER A 16 20.76 -6.90 -13.11
N GLY A 17 20.81 -6.31 -11.93
CA GLY A 17 19.79 -6.51 -10.90
C GLY A 17 18.48 -5.91 -11.36
N SER A 18 17.55 -6.75 -11.84
CA SER A 18 16.16 -6.35 -12.03
C SER A 18 15.58 -6.03 -10.67
N ALA A 19 15.42 -4.74 -10.36
CA ALA A 19 14.65 -4.30 -9.22
C ALA A 19 13.18 -4.65 -9.50
N SER A 20 12.73 -5.81 -9.01
CA SER A 20 11.31 -6.15 -8.98
C SER A 20 10.65 -5.14 -8.05
N ALA A 21 9.75 -4.31 -8.60
CA ALA A 21 8.87 -3.47 -7.80
C ALA A 21 8.02 -4.40 -6.93
N GLN A 22 8.43 -4.61 -5.68
CA GLN A 22 7.64 -5.37 -4.72
C GLN A 22 6.41 -4.52 -4.38
N THR A 23 5.25 -4.96 -4.85
CA THR A 23 3.98 -4.40 -4.41
C THR A 23 3.88 -4.69 -2.91
N THR A 24 4.03 -3.65 -2.09
CA THR A 24 3.92 -3.79 -0.64
C THR A 24 2.47 -4.15 -0.32
N MET A 25 2.25 -5.40 0.09
CA MET A 25 0.94 -5.86 0.54
C MET A 25 0.86 -5.69 2.06
N SER A 26 -0.26 -5.14 2.54
CA SER A 26 -0.49 -5.06 3.98
C SER A 26 -0.62 -6.45 4.58
N SER A 27 0.06 -6.68 5.70
CA SER A 27 -0.08 -7.89 6.51
C SER A 27 -1.30 -7.86 7.45
N HIS A 28 -2.03 -6.74 7.50
CA HIS A 28 -3.13 -6.51 8.43
C HIS A 28 -4.52 -6.66 7.82
N LEU A 29 -4.63 -7.37 6.69
CA LEU A 29 -5.93 -7.78 6.16
C LEU A 29 -6.60 -8.77 7.12
N SER A 30 -7.92 -8.61 7.34
CA SER A 30 -8.61 -9.45 8.31
C SER A 30 -8.70 -10.91 7.86
N PRO A 31 -8.62 -11.89 8.79
CA PRO A 31 -8.88 -13.29 8.47
C PRO A 31 -10.29 -13.52 7.90
N THR A 32 -11.26 -12.72 8.34
CA THR A 32 -12.63 -12.73 7.83
C THR A 32 -12.68 -12.39 6.34
N PHE A 33 -11.89 -11.42 5.88
CA PHE A 33 -11.78 -11.07 4.48
C PHE A 33 -11.22 -12.23 3.65
N THR A 34 -10.13 -12.83 4.08
CA THR A 34 -9.52 -13.99 3.40
C THR A 34 -10.51 -15.16 3.29
N SER A 35 -11.20 -15.49 4.39
CA SER A 35 -12.20 -16.56 4.40
C SER A 35 -13.40 -16.22 3.50
N CYS A 36 -13.83 -14.96 3.47
CA CYS A 36 -14.90 -14.49 2.59
C CYS A 36 -14.54 -14.69 1.11
N LEU A 37 -13.32 -14.29 0.71
CA LEU A 37 -12.84 -14.47 -0.66
C LEU A 37 -12.73 -15.96 -1.05
N GLN A 38 -12.29 -16.81 -0.14
CA GLN A 38 -12.23 -18.26 -0.38
C GLN A 38 -13.62 -18.85 -0.63
N ARG A 39 -14.61 -18.46 0.17
CA ARG A 39 -16.01 -18.91 -0.03
C ARG A 39 -16.63 -18.34 -1.30
N ALA A 40 -16.29 -17.11 -1.68
CA ALA A 40 -16.79 -16.47 -2.88
C ALA A 40 -16.29 -17.14 -4.16
N GLY A 41 -15.07 -17.71 -4.14
CA GLY A 41 -14.43 -18.32 -5.30
C GLY A 41 -14.38 -17.34 -6.48
N GLY A 42 -14.92 -17.74 -7.63
CA GLY A 42 -14.99 -16.92 -8.84
C GLY A 42 -16.22 -15.99 -8.91
N ASN A 43 -17.10 -15.97 -7.90
CA ASN A 43 -18.30 -15.14 -7.92
C ASN A 43 -17.95 -13.67 -7.66
N THR A 44 -18.06 -12.84 -8.70
CA THR A 44 -17.67 -11.42 -8.64
C THR A 44 -18.52 -10.60 -7.68
N VAL A 45 -19.81 -10.88 -7.57
CA VAL A 45 -20.74 -10.19 -6.65
C VAL A 45 -20.35 -10.48 -5.21
N GLN A 46 -20.12 -11.75 -4.88
CA GLN A 46 -19.71 -12.14 -3.54
C GLN A 46 -18.33 -11.57 -3.17
N ARG A 47 -17.40 -11.55 -4.11
CA ARG A 47 -16.08 -10.91 -3.92
C ARG A 47 -16.19 -9.42 -3.65
N SER A 48 -17.10 -8.72 -4.34
CA SER A 48 -17.37 -7.30 -4.08
C SER A 48 -17.90 -7.06 -2.68
N ILE A 49 -18.80 -7.91 -2.19
CA ILE A 49 -19.33 -7.84 -0.82
C ILE A 49 -18.21 -8.05 0.20
N CYS A 50 -17.31 -9.00 -0.04
CA CYS A 50 -16.13 -9.21 0.82
C CYS A 50 -15.26 -7.95 0.89
N SER A 51 -14.98 -7.34 -0.27
CA SER A 51 -14.16 -6.13 -0.36
C SER A 51 -14.81 -4.94 0.34
N GLU A 52 -16.11 -4.74 0.15
CA GLU A 52 -16.86 -3.65 0.79
C GLU A 52 -16.79 -3.73 2.33
N ARG A 53 -16.93 -4.92 2.89
CA ARG A 53 -16.79 -5.13 4.33
C ARG A 53 -15.37 -4.86 4.83
N GLU A 54 -14.37 -5.32 4.06
CA GLU A 54 -12.98 -5.12 4.43
C GLU A 54 -12.54 -3.65 4.31
N VAL A 55 -13.07 -2.90 3.33
CA VAL A 55 -12.87 -1.44 3.26
C VAL A 55 -13.29 -0.79 4.58
N GLY A 56 -14.47 -1.14 5.12
CA GLY A 56 -14.92 -0.62 6.42
C GLY A 56 -13.93 -0.92 7.55
N THR A 57 -13.43 -2.16 7.63
CA THR A 57 -12.44 -2.57 8.63
C THR A 57 -11.13 -1.79 8.51
N GLN A 58 -10.62 -1.61 7.29
CA GLN A 58 -9.38 -0.88 7.06
C GLN A 58 -9.54 0.63 7.21
N ASP A 59 -10.70 1.19 6.87
CA ASP A 59 -11.03 2.60 7.14
C ASP A 59 -11.05 2.88 8.64
N ASP A 60 -11.62 2.00 9.46
CA ASP A 60 -11.62 2.15 10.91
C ASP A 60 -10.18 2.16 11.47
N ARG A 61 -9.32 1.26 10.98
CA ARG A 61 -7.90 1.24 11.33
C ARG A 61 -7.20 2.54 10.96
N LEU A 62 -7.39 2.98 9.72
CA LEU A 62 -6.80 4.20 9.17
C LEU A 62 -7.23 5.42 9.97
N ASN A 63 -8.54 5.56 10.22
CA ASN A 63 -9.09 6.68 10.98
C ASN A 63 -8.56 6.72 12.41
N LYS A 64 -8.44 5.57 13.07
CA LYS A 64 -7.85 5.48 14.41
C LYS A 64 -6.40 5.96 14.42
N ALA A 65 -5.58 5.46 13.49
CA ALA A 65 -4.18 5.88 13.36
C ALA A 65 -4.06 7.37 13.03
N TYR A 66 -4.87 7.86 12.09
CA TYR A 66 -4.93 9.28 11.74
C TYR A 66 -5.22 10.17 12.95
N GLN A 67 -6.23 9.84 13.74
CA GLN A 67 -6.58 10.59 14.93
C GLN A 67 -5.46 10.58 15.98
N GLN A 68 -4.77 9.45 16.16
CA GLN A 68 -3.64 9.34 17.07
C GLN A 68 -2.48 10.25 16.65
N VAL A 69 -2.12 10.23 15.36
CA VAL A 69 -1.05 11.11 14.85
C VAL A 69 -1.47 12.57 14.94
N MET A 70 -2.72 12.93 14.59
CA MET A 70 -3.24 14.29 14.72
C MET A 70 -3.18 14.79 16.18
N HIS A 71 -3.51 13.92 17.13
CA HIS A 71 -3.38 14.25 18.55
C HIS A 71 -1.93 14.53 18.96
N GLN A 72 -0.98 13.73 18.46
CA GLN A 72 0.45 13.93 18.70
C GLN A 72 0.97 15.25 18.11
N LEU A 73 0.32 15.74 17.05
CA LEU A 73 0.66 17.01 16.37
C LEU A 73 -0.11 18.22 16.92
N ALA A 74 -0.85 18.07 18.01
CA ALA A 74 -1.73 19.13 18.56
C ALA A 74 -0.97 20.45 18.87
N ASN A 75 0.30 20.35 19.23
CA ASN A 75 1.14 21.51 19.56
C ASN A 75 1.99 22.01 18.36
N ASP A 76 1.80 21.43 17.18
CA ASP A 76 2.43 21.86 15.93
C ASP A 76 1.36 22.12 14.87
N PRO A 77 0.78 23.34 14.80
CA PRO A 77 -0.32 23.65 13.89
C PRO A 77 0.05 23.46 12.41
N ALA A 78 1.31 23.70 12.03
CA ALA A 78 1.77 23.54 10.65
C ALA A 78 1.80 22.06 10.25
N ALA A 79 2.34 21.18 11.10
CA ALA A 79 2.37 19.75 10.87
C ALA A 79 0.96 19.13 10.90
N HIS A 80 0.10 19.60 11.80
CA HIS A 80 -1.30 19.19 11.89
C HIS A 80 -2.06 19.50 10.59
N THR A 81 -1.93 20.71 10.08
CA THR A 81 -2.54 21.12 8.79
C THR A 81 -1.96 20.33 7.62
N ALA A 82 -0.65 20.11 7.60
CA ALA A 82 0.02 19.35 6.54
C ALA A 82 -0.48 17.91 6.47
N LEU A 83 -0.65 17.23 7.59
CA LEU A 83 -1.19 15.86 7.64
C LEU A 83 -2.63 15.80 7.15
N ARG A 84 -3.47 16.76 7.56
CA ARG A 84 -4.85 16.85 7.07
C ARG A 84 -4.91 16.99 5.55
N ASP A 85 -4.09 17.85 4.98
CA ASP A 85 -4.06 18.10 3.54
C ASP A 85 -3.43 16.92 2.77
N GLU A 86 -2.45 16.25 3.35
CA GLU A 86 -1.87 15.00 2.85
C GLU A 86 -2.94 13.90 2.75
N GLU A 87 -3.75 13.72 3.81
CA GLU A 87 -4.79 12.70 3.84
C GLU A 87 -5.89 12.95 2.80
N ARG A 88 -6.32 14.19 2.65
CA ARG A 88 -7.30 14.57 1.61
C ARG A 88 -6.79 14.28 0.21
N ARG A 89 -5.53 14.59 -0.08
CA ARG A 89 -4.89 14.27 -1.35
C ARG A 89 -4.81 12.77 -1.58
N TRP A 90 -4.39 12.02 -0.56
CA TRP A 90 -4.30 10.57 -0.63
C TRP A 90 -5.66 9.92 -0.96
N ILE A 91 -6.76 10.37 -0.35
CA ILE A 91 -8.10 9.86 -0.66
C ILE A 91 -8.43 10.06 -2.16
N GLN A 92 -8.14 11.24 -2.69
CA GLN A 92 -8.38 11.54 -4.11
C GLN A 92 -7.51 10.68 -5.03
N GLU A 93 -6.25 10.49 -4.70
CA GLU A 93 -5.32 9.66 -5.45
C GLU A 93 -5.72 8.18 -5.41
N ARG A 94 -6.13 7.67 -4.24
CA ARG A 94 -6.67 6.32 -4.09
C ARG A 94 -7.87 6.09 -5.00
N ASP A 95 -8.86 6.96 -4.91
CA ASP A 95 -10.11 6.82 -5.65
C ASP A 95 -9.87 6.91 -7.17
N TYR A 96 -8.97 7.78 -7.59
CA TYR A 96 -8.57 7.88 -8.99
C TYR A 96 -7.83 6.64 -9.47
N ALA A 97 -6.86 6.16 -8.71
CA ALA A 97 -6.04 4.99 -9.07
C ALA A 97 -6.85 3.68 -9.14
N CYS A 98 -7.93 3.58 -8.35
CA CYS A 98 -8.78 2.38 -8.30
C CYS A 98 -9.98 2.44 -9.27
N LYS A 99 -10.12 3.48 -10.09
CA LYS A 99 -11.17 3.54 -11.11
C LYS A 99 -10.95 2.47 -12.17
N ILE A 100 -12.04 1.78 -12.52
CA ILE A 100 -12.07 0.82 -13.64
C ILE A 100 -12.70 1.49 -14.87
N ASN A 101 -13.93 2.00 -14.73
CA ASN A 101 -14.70 2.64 -15.80
C ASN A 101 -15.60 3.72 -15.20
N GLY A 102 -15.57 4.94 -15.73
CA GLY A 102 -16.47 6.03 -15.31
C GLY A 102 -16.52 6.18 -13.78
N ASN A 103 -17.63 5.79 -13.17
CA ASN A 103 -17.83 5.85 -11.72
C ASN A 103 -17.61 4.51 -11.00
N THR A 104 -17.22 3.46 -11.73
CA THR A 104 -16.95 2.14 -11.15
C THR A 104 -15.56 2.09 -10.54
N VAL A 105 -15.47 1.56 -9.34
CA VAL A 105 -14.24 1.47 -8.56
C VAL A 105 -13.95 0.00 -8.24
N ASP A 106 -12.68 -0.39 -8.34
CA ASP A 106 -12.22 -1.72 -7.93
C ASP A 106 -12.14 -1.80 -6.41
N GLY A 107 -13.05 -2.56 -5.80
CA GLY A 107 -13.10 -2.74 -4.35
C GLY A 107 -11.85 -3.38 -3.76
N ALA A 108 -11.24 -4.35 -4.43
CA ALA A 108 -9.99 -4.97 -3.99
C ALA A 108 -8.83 -3.97 -4.00
N CYS A 109 -8.78 -3.09 -5.01
CA CYS A 109 -7.82 -2.00 -5.08
C CYS A 109 -7.97 -1.03 -3.88
N ILE A 110 -9.21 -0.63 -3.56
CA ILE A 110 -9.51 0.24 -2.41
C ILE A 110 -9.06 -0.41 -1.11
N VAL A 111 -9.37 -1.69 -0.89
CA VAL A 111 -8.94 -2.46 0.29
C VAL A 111 -7.42 -2.38 0.46
N MET A 112 -6.68 -2.71 -0.58
CA MET A 112 -5.22 -2.78 -0.50
C MET A 112 -4.60 -1.41 -0.24
N LYS A 113 -5.04 -0.37 -0.93
CA LYS A 113 -4.52 0.98 -0.74
C LYS A 113 -4.86 1.54 0.65
N THR A 114 -6.07 1.28 1.14
CA THR A 114 -6.50 1.70 2.48
C THR A 114 -5.71 0.98 3.57
N ALA A 115 -5.50 -0.33 3.44
CA ALA A 115 -4.71 -1.11 4.38
C ALA A 115 -3.24 -0.65 4.45
N VAL A 116 -2.62 -0.40 3.30
CA VAL A 116 -1.24 0.12 3.23
C VAL A 116 -1.15 1.52 3.85
N ARG A 117 -2.12 2.39 3.59
CA ARG A 117 -2.16 3.72 4.22
C ARG A 117 -2.33 3.64 5.73
N ALA A 118 -3.17 2.74 6.21
CA ALA A 118 -3.33 2.50 7.64
C ALA A 118 -2.00 2.03 8.27
N ASP A 119 -1.29 1.09 7.64
CA ASP A 119 0.03 0.65 8.09
C ASP A 119 1.02 1.83 8.18
N GLU A 120 1.02 2.71 7.18
CA GLU A 120 1.88 3.89 7.14
C GLU A 120 1.59 4.86 8.29
N LEU A 121 0.31 5.19 8.53
CA LEU A 121 -0.08 6.08 9.62
C LEU A 121 0.18 5.45 10.99
N GLU A 122 -0.07 4.16 11.15
CA GLU A 122 0.26 3.43 12.37
C GLU A 122 1.76 3.48 12.69
N SER A 123 2.61 3.44 11.67
CA SER A 123 4.06 3.57 11.85
C SER A 123 4.51 4.94 12.36
N ARG A 124 3.67 5.97 12.17
CA ARG A 124 3.91 7.34 12.67
C ARG A 124 3.42 7.55 14.11
N VAL A 125 2.66 6.62 14.66
CA VAL A 125 2.18 6.71 16.04
C VAL A 125 3.33 6.41 16.99
N HIS A 126 3.59 7.31 17.93
CA HIS A 126 4.60 7.15 18.98
C HIS A 126 3.92 6.85 20.32
N PHE A 127 4.45 5.87 21.02
CA PHE A 127 3.98 5.47 22.36
C PHE A 127 4.94 5.90 23.45
#